data_967e8b90cb224ce1dd92d7ef3ee02aec
#
_entry.id   967e8b90cb224ce1dd92d7ef3ee02aec
#
_cell.length_a   1.000
_cell.length_b   1.000
_cell.length_c   1.000
_cell.angle_alpha   90.00
_cell.angle_beta   90.00
_cell.angle_gamma   90.00
#
_symmetry.space_group_name_H-M   'P 1'
#
loop_
_entity.id
_entity.type
_entity.pdbx_description
1 polymer ?
#
loop_
_entity_poly.entity_id
_entity_poly.type
_entity_poly.pdbx_seq_one_letter_code
_entity_poly.pdbx_strand_id
1 'polypeptide(L)'
;MIQLKPLKTDYMADVLRIQDYCYTEIEPESSESLQAKILASPNTCLIAESSEGMLGYLIAAPILYPHLPALNAPTFEVSASADTIYIHDLAVASAGRGKGIAKALLSASINAAKRSGLSRACLVAIQNSQKFWQQFGFETVTEPTDELMLKLESYGADAQLMQAWI
;
A
#
# COMPACT_ATOMS: atom_id res chain seq x y z
N MET A 1 -16.00 -18.29 2.81
CA MET A 1 -14.88 -18.02 3.74
C MET A 1 -13.84 -17.15 3.03
N ILE A 2 -13.38 -16.11 3.70
CA ILE A 2 -12.35 -15.22 3.16
C ILE A 2 -10.97 -15.71 3.59
N GLN A 3 -10.05 -15.84 2.65
CA GLN A 3 -8.67 -16.27 2.91
C GLN A 3 -7.70 -15.18 2.51
N LEU A 4 -6.66 -14.96 3.32
CA LEU A 4 -5.52 -14.13 2.97
C LEU A 4 -4.43 -15.01 2.38
N LYS A 5 -3.84 -14.55 1.27
CA LYS A 5 -2.78 -15.27 0.55
C LYS A 5 -1.70 -14.29 0.08
N PRO A 6 -0.46 -14.75 -0.16
CA PRO A 6 0.53 -13.91 -0.82
C PRO A 6 0.05 -13.44 -2.19
N LEU A 7 0.28 -12.17 -2.49
CA LEU A 7 0.04 -11.62 -3.82
C LEU A 7 1.17 -12.03 -4.73
N LYS A 8 0.84 -12.74 -5.78
CA LYS A 8 1.78 -13.19 -6.82
C LYS A 8 1.47 -12.48 -8.14
N THR A 9 2.42 -12.50 -9.05
CA THR A 9 2.29 -11.80 -10.34
C THR A 9 1.19 -12.36 -11.25
N ASP A 10 0.78 -13.60 -11.07
CA ASP A 10 -0.36 -14.19 -11.78
C ASP A 10 -1.73 -13.60 -11.39
N TYR A 11 -1.80 -12.84 -10.29
CA TYR A 11 -3.01 -12.10 -9.89
C TYR A 11 -3.10 -10.69 -10.49
N MET A 12 -2.16 -10.28 -11.34
CA MET A 12 -2.10 -8.88 -11.80
C MET A 12 -3.34 -8.41 -12.54
N ALA A 13 -4.01 -9.27 -13.30
CA ALA A 13 -5.26 -8.89 -13.99
C ALA A 13 -6.34 -8.45 -12.98
N ASP A 14 -6.49 -9.16 -11.89
CA ASP A 14 -7.44 -8.80 -10.83
C ASP A 14 -7.02 -7.55 -10.07
N VAL A 15 -5.73 -7.39 -9.79
CA VAL A 15 -5.19 -6.18 -9.15
C VAL A 15 -5.50 -4.94 -9.98
N LEU A 16 -5.21 -4.97 -11.29
CA LEU A 16 -5.46 -3.84 -12.17
C LEU A 16 -6.96 -3.52 -12.29
N ARG A 17 -7.80 -4.54 -12.34
CA ARG A 17 -9.26 -4.36 -12.38
C ARG A 17 -9.77 -3.66 -11.11
N ILE A 18 -9.28 -4.06 -9.93
CA ILE A 18 -9.67 -3.45 -8.66
C ILE A 18 -9.08 -2.04 -8.55
N GLN A 19 -7.83 -1.84 -8.99
CA GLN A 19 -7.20 -0.53 -9.02
C GLN A 19 -8.03 0.48 -9.83
N ASP A 20 -8.43 0.12 -11.03
CA ASP A 20 -9.23 0.98 -11.91
C ASP A 20 -10.56 1.36 -11.26
N TYR A 21 -11.18 0.45 -10.53
CA TYR A 21 -12.43 0.70 -9.82
C TYR A 21 -12.25 1.64 -8.61
N CYS A 22 -11.16 1.49 -7.86
CA CYS A 22 -10.95 2.21 -6.60
C CYS A 22 -10.30 3.59 -6.78
N TYR A 23 -9.40 3.74 -7.74
CA TYR A 23 -8.61 4.95 -7.94
C TYR A 23 -9.05 5.66 -9.21
N THR A 24 -9.84 6.73 -9.04
CA THR A 24 -10.43 7.49 -10.13
C THR A 24 -9.81 8.87 -10.35
N GLU A 25 -9.02 9.36 -9.38
CA GLU A 25 -8.46 10.72 -9.39
C GLU A 25 -6.99 10.78 -9.81
N ILE A 26 -6.32 9.63 -9.89
CA ILE A 26 -4.93 9.52 -10.35
C ILE A 26 -4.85 8.53 -11.51
N GLU A 27 -3.81 8.66 -12.33
CA GLU A 27 -3.55 7.65 -13.36
C GLU A 27 -3.21 6.31 -12.72
N PRO A 28 -3.76 5.20 -13.24
CA PRO A 28 -3.41 3.87 -12.75
C PRO A 28 -1.92 3.59 -12.93
N GLU A 29 -1.29 2.94 -11.95
CA GLU A 29 0.05 2.46 -12.11
C GLU A 29 0.12 1.31 -13.11
N SER A 30 1.23 1.22 -13.83
CA SER A 30 1.48 0.12 -14.75
C SER A 30 1.66 -1.21 -14.00
N SER A 31 1.33 -2.31 -14.66
CA SER A 31 1.60 -3.65 -14.16
C SER A 31 3.08 -3.84 -13.78
N GLU A 32 3.99 -3.31 -14.60
CA GLU A 32 5.43 -3.36 -14.36
C GLU A 32 5.84 -2.72 -13.03
N SER A 33 5.33 -1.52 -12.75
CA SER A 33 5.60 -0.80 -11.51
C SER A 33 5.10 -1.57 -10.28
N LEU A 34 3.90 -2.11 -10.34
CA LEU A 34 3.31 -2.88 -9.23
C LEU A 34 4.06 -4.20 -9.03
N GLN A 35 4.39 -4.91 -10.10
CA GLN A 35 5.15 -6.17 -10.04
C GLN A 35 6.53 -5.98 -9.42
N ALA A 36 7.22 -4.87 -9.71
CA ALA A 36 8.52 -4.57 -9.13
C ALA A 36 8.47 -4.59 -7.59
N LYS A 37 7.44 -4.01 -7.00
CA LYS A 37 7.25 -3.99 -5.55
C LYS A 37 6.86 -5.35 -4.99
N ILE A 38 6.00 -6.07 -5.68
CA ILE A 38 5.56 -7.42 -5.27
C ILE A 38 6.74 -8.38 -5.22
N LEU A 39 7.58 -8.35 -6.26
CA LEU A 39 8.76 -9.22 -6.34
C LEU A 39 9.82 -8.85 -5.30
N ALA A 40 9.96 -7.56 -4.98
CA ALA A 40 10.92 -7.09 -3.99
C ALA A 40 10.52 -7.43 -2.54
N SER A 41 9.23 -7.54 -2.25
CA SER A 41 8.73 -7.78 -0.89
C SER A 41 7.51 -8.73 -0.86
N PRO A 42 7.72 -10.01 -1.18
CA PRO A 42 6.62 -10.97 -1.30
C PRO A 42 5.87 -11.25 0.01
N ASN A 43 6.51 -11.03 1.16
CA ASN A 43 5.91 -11.32 2.47
C ASN A 43 4.95 -10.23 2.95
N THR A 44 4.98 -9.04 2.34
CA THR A 44 4.16 -7.89 2.73
C THR A 44 3.11 -7.52 1.70
N CYS A 45 3.04 -8.25 0.59
CA CYS A 45 2.03 -8.07 -0.45
C CYS A 45 1.03 -9.22 -0.39
N LEU A 46 -0.24 -8.89 -0.19
CA LEU A 46 -1.28 -9.87 0.13
C LEU A 46 -2.54 -9.66 -0.70
N ILE A 47 -3.30 -10.73 -0.88
CA ILE A 47 -4.67 -10.67 -1.38
C ILE A 47 -5.63 -11.25 -0.36
N ALA A 48 -6.87 -10.81 -0.44
CA ALA A 48 -8.01 -11.46 0.20
C ALA A 48 -8.91 -12.02 -0.89
N GLU A 49 -9.22 -13.29 -0.81
CA GLU A 49 -10.12 -13.92 -1.77
C GLU A 49 -11.19 -14.78 -1.11
N SER A 50 -12.27 -15.01 -1.83
CA SER A 50 -13.32 -15.96 -1.48
C SER A 50 -13.54 -16.89 -2.66
N SER A 51 -14.53 -17.80 -2.54
CA SER A 51 -14.95 -18.65 -3.66
C SER A 51 -15.41 -17.86 -4.90
N GLU A 52 -15.75 -16.59 -4.73
CA GLU A 52 -16.20 -15.68 -5.80
C GLU A 52 -15.07 -14.88 -6.46
N GLY A 53 -13.83 -15.04 -5.99
CA GLY A 53 -12.67 -14.37 -6.53
C GLY A 53 -11.99 -13.40 -5.56
N MET A 54 -11.10 -12.56 -6.10
CA MET A 54 -10.36 -11.57 -5.31
C MET A 54 -11.28 -10.45 -4.82
N LEU A 55 -11.22 -10.20 -3.52
CA LEU A 55 -12.00 -9.16 -2.83
C LEU A 55 -11.18 -7.91 -2.50
N GLY A 56 -9.88 -8.02 -2.50
CA GLY A 56 -8.99 -6.91 -2.23
C GLY A 56 -7.53 -7.32 -2.25
N TYR A 57 -6.65 -6.33 -2.27
CA TYR A 57 -5.20 -6.56 -2.23
C TYR A 57 -4.50 -5.45 -1.46
N LEU A 58 -3.29 -5.75 -1.02
CA LEU A 58 -2.38 -4.80 -0.40
C LEU A 58 -0.98 -5.01 -0.96
N ILE A 59 -0.37 -3.92 -1.42
CA ILE A 59 1.03 -3.88 -1.86
C ILE A 59 1.79 -2.98 -0.90
N ALA A 60 2.79 -3.53 -0.25
CA ALA A 60 3.64 -2.80 0.69
C ALA A 60 5.08 -3.27 0.54
N ALA A 61 6.02 -2.37 0.79
CA ALA A 61 7.44 -2.69 0.66
C ALA A 61 8.27 -1.92 1.70
N PRO A 62 9.36 -2.52 2.21
CA PRO A 62 10.26 -1.83 3.13
C PRO A 62 11.00 -0.68 2.45
N ILE A 63 11.11 0.44 3.14
CA ILE A 63 11.87 1.61 2.70
C ILE A 63 12.74 2.15 3.83
N LEU A 64 13.73 2.96 3.48
CA LEU A 64 14.41 3.82 4.43
C LEU A 64 13.66 5.16 4.49
N TYR A 65 12.94 5.39 5.60
CA TYR A 65 12.17 6.62 5.76
C TYR A 65 13.09 7.85 5.79
N PRO A 66 12.78 8.93 5.12
CA PRO A 66 11.54 9.24 4.38
C PRO A 66 11.63 9.09 2.85
N HIS A 67 12.46 8.20 2.36
CA HIS A 67 12.71 8.03 0.93
C HIS A 67 11.61 7.18 0.27
N LEU A 68 10.48 7.82 -0.06
CA LEU A 68 9.35 7.18 -0.73
C LEU A 68 9.71 6.81 -2.17
N PRO A 69 9.24 5.65 -2.68
CA PRO A 69 9.35 5.36 -4.11
C PRO A 69 8.53 6.36 -4.92
N ALA A 70 9.00 6.68 -6.12
CA ALA A 70 8.24 7.51 -7.04
C ALA A 70 6.99 6.76 -7.53
N LEU A 71 5.90 7.50 -7.76
CA LEU A 71 4.69 6.94 -8.34
C LEU A 71 5.00 6.38 -9.73
N ASN A 72 4.54 5.18 -10.01
CA ASN A 72 4.72 4.46 -11.27
C ASN A 72 6.20 4.21 -11.65
N ALA A 73 7.10 4.12 -10.66
CA ALA A 73 8.49 3.76 -10.92
C ALA A 73 8.60 2.33 -11.48
N PRO A 74 9.35 2.11 -12.56
CA PRO A 74 9.42 0.79 -13.21
C PRO A 74 10.24 -0.24 -12.41
N THR A 75 11.08 0.21 -11.49
CA THR A 75 11.93 -0.64 -10.66
C THR A 75 11.78 -0.26 -9.19
N PHE A 76 12.03 -1.24 -8.33
CA PHE A 76 12.07 -1.04 -6.89
C PHE A 76 13.07 -2.00 -6.25
N GLU A 77 13.92 -1.46 -5.38
CA GLU A 77 14.87 -2.26 -4.60
C GLU A 77 14.69 -1.94 -3.11
N VAL A 78 14.72 -2.99 -2.27
CA VAL A 78 14.66 -2.82 -0.82
C VAL A 78 16.04 -2.38 -0.33
N SER A 79 16.08 -1.24 0.38
CA SER A 79 17.30 -0.78 1.04
C SER A 79 17.73 -1.76 2.15
N ALA A 80 19.03 -2.03 2.26
CA ALA A 80 19.58 -2.81 3.37
C ALA A 80 19.36 -2.12 4.74
N SER A 81 19.13 -0.81 4.73
CA SER A 81 18.87 0.00 5.93
C SER A 81 17.39 0.31 6.13
N ALA A 82 16.50 -0.39 5.44
CA ALA A 82 15.05 -0.17 5.57
C ALA A 82 14.60 -0.24 7.03
N ASP A 83 13.79 0.71 7.43
CA ASP A 83 13.26 0.84 8.81
C ASP A 83 11.74 0.96 8.86
N THR A 84 11.10 1.11 7.71
CA THR A 84 9.68 1.46 7.58
C THR A 84 9.02 0.57 6.54
N ILE A 85 7.81 0.10 6.83
CA ILE A 85 6.95 -0.48 5.80
C ILE A 85 6.13 0.62 5.13
N TYR A 86 6.30 0.77 3.83
CA TYR A 86 5.53 1.71 3.04
C TYR A 86 4.31 0.99 2.45
N ILE A 87 3.11 1.38 2.91
CA ILE A 87 1.85 0.88 2.37
C ILE A 87 1.60 1.63 1.06
N HIS A 88 1.94 0.99 -0.04
CA HIS A 88 1.89 1.63 -1.35
C HIS A 88 0.47 1.66 -1.91
N ASP A 89 -0.27 0.56 -1.78
CA ASP A 89 -1.58 0.41 -2.39
C ASP A 89 -2.43 -0.58 -1.59
N LEU A 90 -3.61 -0.14 -1.19
CA LEU A 90 -4.61 -0.99 -0.53
C LEU A 90 -5.96 -0.70 -1.19
N ALA A 91 -6.54 -1.70 -1.80
CA ALA A 91 -7.81 -1.56 -2.49
C ALA A 91 -8.73 -2.75 -2.20
N VAL A 92 -10.01 -2.46 -2.03
CA VAL A 92 -11.05 -3.45 -1.76
C VAL A 92 -12.15 -3.32 -2.81
N ALA A 93 -12.44 -4.42 -3.49
CA ALA A 93 -13.51 -4.49 -4.47
C ALA A 93 -14.88 -4.25 -3.81
N SER A 94 -15.86 -3.81 -4.58
CA SER A 94 -17.22 -3.55 -4.06
C SER A 94 -17.80 -4.75 -3.32
N ALA A 95 -17.59 -5.97 -3.82
CA ALA A 95 -18.05 -7.21 -3.18
C ALA A 95 -17.39 -7.49 -1.82
N GLY A 96 -16.23 -6.89 -1.55
CA GLY A 96 -15.48 -7.03 -0.30
C GLY A 96 -15.76 -5.97 0.75
N ARG A 97 -16.46 -4.90 0.40
CA ARG A 97 -16.71 -3.78 1.31
C ARG A 97 -17.58 -4.18 2.50
N GLY A 98 -17.26 -3.62 3.66
CA GLY A 98 -17.98 -3.91 4.89
C GLY A 98 -17.66 -5.27 5.52
N LYS A 99 -16.72 -6.01 4.97
CA LYS A 99 -16.33 -7.36 5.45
C LYS A 99 -15.03 -7.38 6.26
N GLY A 100 -14.46 -6.22 6.60
CA GLY A 100 -13.23 -6.12 7.37
C GLY A 100 -11.97 -6.48 6.60
N ILE A 101 -12.01 -6.53 5.27
CA ILE A 101 -10.89 -6.96 4.42
C ILE A 101 -9.70 -6.01 4.52
N ALA A 102 -9.94 -4.70 4.46
CA ALA A 102 -8.86 -3.71 4.58
C ALA A 102 -8.09 -3.88 5.89
N LYS A 103 -8.81 -4.02 7.00
CA LYS A 103 -8.21 -4.26 8.31
C LYS A 103 -7.40 -5.56 8.35
N ALA A 104 -7.94 -6.63 7.80
CA ALA A 104 -7.27 -7.94 7.79
C ALA A 104 -5.98 -7.90 6.97
N LEU A 105 -6.02 -7.33 5.77
CA LEU A 105 -4.85 -7.16 4.91
C LEU A 105 -3.78 -6.30 5.58
N LEU A 106 -4.17 -5.15 6.11
CA LEU A 106 -3.26 -4.22 6.78
C LEU A 106 -2.59 -4.86 7.99
N SER A 107 -3.37 -5.52 8.85
CA SER A 107 -2.85 -6.18 10.06
C SER A 107 -1.85 -7.28 9.71
N ALA A 108 -2.14 -8.10 8.71
CA ALA A 108 -1.25 -9.17 8.27
C ALA A 108 0.06 -8.64 7.70
N SER A 109 0.01 -7.58 6.88
CA SER A 109 1.20 -6.95 6.31
C SER A 109 2.06 -6.28 7.39
N ILE A 110 1.45 -5.56 8.32
CA ILE A 110 2.16 -4.93 9.45
C ILE A 110 2.81 -5.99 10.35
N ASN A 111 2.14 -7.09 10.62
CA ASN A 111 2.72 -8.18 11.41
C ASN A 111 3.93 -8.79 10.70
N ALA A 112 3.90 -8.96 9.38
CA ALA A 112 5.06 -9.40 8.62
C ALA A 112 6.21 -8.39 8.70
N ALA A 113 5.91 -7.10 8.62
CA ALA A 113 6.89 -6.02 8.77
C ALA A 113 7.56 -6.04 10.14
N LYS A 114 6.78 -6.21 11.21
CA LYS A 114 7.31 -6.34 12.58
C LYS A 114 8.27 -7.52 12.72
N ARG A 115 7.91 -8.66 12.16
CA ARG A 115 8.77 -9.85 12.18
C ARG A 115 10.09 -9.62 11.42
N SER A 116 10.10 -8.72 10.46
CA SER A 116 11.30 -8.32 9.71
C SER A 116 12.11 -7.22 10.42
N GLY A 117 11.70 -6.77 11.60
CA GLY A 117 12.40 -5.76 12.39
C GLY A 117 12.08 -4.32 12.04
N LEU A 118 11.05 -4.07 11.23
CA LEU A 118 10.61 -2.71 10.91
C LEU A 118 9.80 -2.12 12.07
N SER A 119 9.99 -0.83 12.35
CA SER A 119 9.42 -0.15 13.53
C SER A 119 8.41 0.94 13.20
N ARG A 120 8.21 1.23 11.91
CA ARG A 120 7.32 2.28 11.45
C ARG A 120 6.55 1.80 10.24
N ALA A 121 5.32 2.29 10.07
CA ALA A 121 4.55 2.21 8.84
C ALA A 121 4.27 3.62 8.34
N CYS A 122 4.26 3.80 7.02
CA CYS A 122 3.85 5.07 6.41
C CYS A 122 3.10 4.81 5.11
N LEU A 123 2.38 5.82 4.67
CA LEU A 123 1.61 5.79 3.42
C LEU A 123 1.34 7.22 2.93
N VAL A 124 0.95 7.32 1.67
CA VAL A 124 0.43 8.56 1.09
C VAL A 124 -1.09 8.44 0.99
N ALA A 125 -1.80 9.21 1.81
CA ALA A 125 -3.26 9.27 1.79
C ALA A 125 -3.73 10.15 0.63
N ILE A 126 -4.57 9.61 -0.23
CA ILE A 126 -5.15 10.28 -1.40
C ILE A 126 -6.68 10.18 -1.37
N GLN A 127 -7.36 10.95 -2.22
CA GLN A 127 -8.82 10.89 -2.35
C GLN A 127 -9.55 11.08 -1.00
N ASN A 128 -9.02 11.96 -0.15
CA ASN A 128 -9.59 12.29 1.18
C ASN A 128 -9.71 11.07 2.11
N SER A 129 -8.76 10.16 2.06
CA SER A 129 -8.76 8.92 2.85
C SER A 129 -8.16 9.04 4.25
N GLN A 130 -7.81 10.24 4.72
CA GLN A 130 -7.13 10.44 6.01
C GLN A 130 -7.92 9.84 7.19
N LYS A 131 -9.24 10.05 7.24
CA LYS A 131 -10.09 9.50 8.30
C LYS A 131 -10.08 7.98 8.33
N PHE A 132 -10.05 7.36 7.16
CA PHE A 132 -9.94 5.91 7.05
C PHE A 132 -8.64 5.41 7.69
N TRP A 133 -7.50 6.05 7.38
CA TRP A 133 -6.21 5.65 7.92
C TRP A 133 -6.04 5.98 9.41
N GLN A 134 -6.67 7.05 9.88
CA GLN A 134 -6.69 7.40 11.31
C GLN A 134 -7.29 6.30 12.19
N GLN A 135 -8.25 5.54 11.67
CA GLN A 135 -8.84 4.40 12.40
C GLN A 135 -7.79 3.33 12.76
N PHE A 136 -6.70 3.25 11.99
CA PHE A 136 -5.64 2.28 12.19
C PHE A 136 -4.41 2.85 12.91
N GLY A 137 -4.53 4.07 13.47
CA GLY A 137 -3.46 4.70 14.23
C GLY A 137 -2.49 5.54 13.41
N PHE A 138 -2.75 5.77 12.13
CA PHE A 138 -1.92 6.65 11.31
C PHE A 138 -2.23 8.11 11.59
N GLU A 139 -1.16 8.92 11.66
CA GLU A 139 -1.23 10.36 11.86
C GLU A 139 -0.57 11.09 10.70
N THR A 140 -1.13 12.24 10.32
CA THR A 140 -0.56 13.07 9.25
C THR A 140 0.77 13.68 9.70
N VAL A 141 1.77 13.61 8.83
CA VAL A 141 3.05 14.30 9.00
C VAL A 141 2.83 15.78 8.65
N THR A 142 2.95 16.66 9.66
CA THR A 142 2.58 18.07 9.53
C THR A 142 3.65 18.95 8.90
N GLU A 143 4.92 18.55 8.95
CA GLU A 143 6.04 19.34 8.43
C GLU A 143 6.95 18.47 7.53
N PRO A 144 6.44 18.05 6.35
CA PRO A 144 7.27 17.27 5.43
C PRO A 144 8.40 18.13 4.87
N THR A 145 9.54 17.49 4.56
CA THR A 145 10.66 18.16 3.87
C THR A 145 10.25 18.60 2.46
N ASP A 146 11.00 19.52 1.87
CA ASP A 146 10.76 19.98 0.49
C ASP A 146 10.83 18.81 -0.51
N GLU A 147 11.75 17.86 -0.31
CA GLU A 147 11.85 16.65 -1.12
C GLU A 147 10.57 15.80 -1.04
N LEU A 148 10.03 15.62 0.16
CA LEU A 148 8.77 14.90 0.37
C LEU A 148 7.59 15.63 -0.26
N MET A 149 7.54 16.96 -0.15
CA MET A 149 6.48 17.75 -0.75
C MET A 149 6.43 17.57 -2.27
N LEU A 150 7.60 17.56 -2.93
CA LEU A 150 7.68 17.30 -4.37
C LEU A 150 7.17 15.91 -4.75
N LYS A 151 7.50 14.89 -3.95
CA LYS A 151 6.97 13.53 -4.18
C LYS A 151 5.46 13.45 -3.95
N LEU A 152 4.95 14.11 -2.93
CA LEU A 152 3.51 14.13 -2.64
C LEU A 152 2.71 14.77 -3.77
N GLU A 153 3.24 15.78 -4.45
CA GLU A 153 2.58 16.40 -5.59
C GLU A 153 2.25 15.42 -6.72
N SER A 154 3.08 14.40 -6.92
CA SER A 154 2.84 13.36 -7.93
C SER A 154 1.62 12.48 -7.62
N TYR A 155 1.19 12.45 -6.35
CA TYR A 155 0.03 11.68 -5.90
C TYR A 155 -1.28 12.49 -5.86
N GLY A 156 -1.23 13.78 -6.20
CA GLY A 156 -2.38 14.69 -6.19
C GLY A 156 -2.22 15.85 -5.22
N ALA A 157 -3.01 16.91 -5.44
CA ALA A 157 -2.94 18.14 -4.65
C ALA A 157 -3.32 17.95 -3.18
N ASP A 158 -4.17 16.96 -2.88
CA ASP A 158 -4.64 16.64 -1.54
C ASP A 158 -3.88 15.49 -0.86
N ALA A 159 -2.82 14.98 -1.50
CA ALA A 159 -2.01 13.89 -0.97
C ALA A 159 -1.30 14.29 0.32
N GLN A 160 -1.36 13.43 1.34
CA GLN A 160 -0.71 13.65 2.63
C GLN A 160 0.07 12.42 3.07
N LEU A 161 1.28 12.63 3.56
CA LEU A 161 2.06 11.58 4.18
C LEU A 161 1.49 11.30 5.58
N MET A 162 1.20 10.05 5.85
CA MET A 162 0.76 9.58 7.17
C MET A 162 1.70 8.49 7.69
N GLN A 163 1.86 8.42 9.00
CA GLN A 163 2.74 7.45 9.65
C GLN A 163 2.15 6.89 10.93
N ALA A 164 2.62 5.72 11.32
CA ALA A 164 2.34 5.08 12.60
C ALA A 164 3.56 4.29 13.06
N TRP A 165 3.78 4.25 14.37
CA TRP A 165 4.76 3.34 14.96
C TRP A 165 4.12 1.94 15.10
N ILE A 166 4.88 0.92 14.83
CA ILE A 166 4.39 -0.46 14.83
C ILE A 166 5.19 -1.37 15.76
#